data_e2fd4b802c73eb187d4b42d5c17cb625
#
_entry.id   e2fd4b802c73eb187d4b42d5c17cb625
#
_cell.length_a   1.000
_cell.length_b   1.000
_cell.length_c   1.000
_cell.angle_alpha   90.00
_cell.angle_beta   90.00
_cell.angle_gamma   90.00
#
_symmetry.space_group_name_H-M   'P 1'
#
loop_
_entity.id
_entity.type
_entity.pdbx_description
1 polymer ?
#
loop_
_entity_poly.entity_id
_entity_poly.type
_entity_poly.pdbx_seq_one_letter_code
_entity_poly.pdbx_strand_id
1 'polypeptide(L)'
;MIQGVSSPSLSGNAAQFQIGGTTPYSDVLWTNPVIGQFSTQGLPDDAHTLLPTIHNFIYDADFFVTDASKTQVLEFDINMYMNSVGMTWAHQCNHLGDGDWDIAVMSGWISTGVPCNLLDNSWNHVTIQAQLESDGSLLFQTITLNGVTANINQSYPAYTVPASWYGITVSYQMDGDSEQATNTTYVDNLSLTYW
;
A
#
# COMPACT_ATOMS: atom_id res chain seq x y z
N MET A 1 -15.11 5.17 -4.07
CA MET A 1 -14.03 6.16 -4.03
C MET A 1 -14.47 7.44 -4.73
N ILE A 2 -14.06 8.63 -4.23
CA ILE A 2 -14.28 9.95 -4.84
C ILE A 2 -12.95 10.67 -4.89
N GLN A 3 -12.52 11.15 -6.05
CA GLN A 3 -11.31 11.96 -6.21
C GLN A 3 -11.64 13.45 -6.21
N GLY A 4 -10.66 14.30 -5.87
CA GLY A 4 -10.82 15.76 -5.90
C GLY A 4 -11.59 16.33 -4.73
N VAL A 5 -11.54 15.67 -3.57
CA VAL A 5 -12.20 16.17 -2.35
C VAL A 5 -11.37 17.28 -1.74
N SER A 6 -11.99 18.44 -1.51
CA SER A 6 -11.31 19.60 -0.97
C SER A 6 -11.24 19.64 0.56
N SER A 7 -12.05 18.81 1.26
CA SER A 7 -12.07 18.72 2.73
C SER A 7 -12.63 17.39 3.21
N PRO A 8 -11.94 16.67 4.15
CA PRO A 8 -10.60 17.00 4.63
C PRO A 8 -9.56 16.81 3.53
N SER A 9 -8.62 17.72 3.42
CA SER A 9 -7.49 17.62 2.48
C SER A 9 -6.36 18.52 2.93
N LEU A 10 -5.11 18.09 2.71
CA LEU A 10 -3.90 18.88 2.94
C LEU A 10 -3.52 19.68 1.70
N SER A 11 -3.70 19.08 0.51
CA SER A 11 -3.38 19.69 -0.79
C SER A 11 -4.54 20.46 -1.42
N GLY A 12 -5.76 20.26 -0.90
CA GLY A 12 -7.02 20.72 -1.53
C GLY A 12 -7.59 19.72 -2.54
N ASN A 13 -7.01 18.52 -2.66
CA ASN A 13 -7.35 17.53 -3.69
C ASN A 13 -7.20 16.07 -3.22
N ALA A 14 -7.73 15.75 -2.05
CA ALA A 14 -7.67 14.39 -1.49
C ALA A 14 -8.56 13.40 -2.26
N ALA A 15 -8.30 12.11 -2.08
CA ALA A 15 -9.18 11.02 -2.50
C ALA A 15 -9.92 10.43 -1.29
N GLN A 16 -11.24 10.36 -1.36
CA GLN A 16 -12.09 9.72 -0.34
C GLN A 16 -12.30 8.26 -0.68
N PHE A 17 -12.11 7.42 0.32
CA PHE A 17 -12.40 5.99 0.30
C PHE A 17 -13.48 5.69 1.34
N GLN A 18 -14.46 4.87 0.98
CA GLN A 18 -15.53 4.49 1.89
C GLN A 18 -15.95 3.06 1.65
N ILE A 19 -16.02 2.30 2.73
CA ILE A 19 -16.69 1.01 2.80
C ILE A 19 -18.04 1.23 3.47
N GLY A 20 -19.13 0.84 2.81
CA GLY A 20 -20.49 1.03 3.31
C GLY A 20 -21.12 -0.27 3.76
N GLY A 21 -22.04 -0.15 4.75
CA GLY A 21 -22.81 -1.28 5.23
C GLY A 21 -22.05 -2.23 6.16
N THR A 22 -22.58 -3.45 6.25
CA THR A 22 -22.11 -4.49 7.18
C THR A 22 -21.80 -5.80 6.45
N THR A 23 -21.56 -5.76 5.14
CA THR A 23 -21.17 -6.95 4.37
C THR A 23 -19.73 -7.32 4.73
N PRO A 24 -19.49 -8.47 5.36
CA PRO A 24 -18.14 -8.87 5.74
C PRO A 24 -17.19 -8.91 4.54
N TYR A 25 -15.92 -8.54 4.79
CA TYR A 25 -14.84 -8.57 3.80
C TYR A 25 -15.10 -7.71 2.55
N SER A 26 -15.87 -6.63 2.69
CA SER A 26 -15.97 -5.63 1.62
C SER A 26 -14.71 -4.80 1.55
N ASP A 27 -14.31 -4.43 0.36
CA ASP A 27 -13.13 -3.61 0.13
C ASP A 27 -13.40 -2.41 -0.79
N VAL A 28 -12.47 -1.48 -0.81
CA VAL A 28 -12.32 -0.44 -1.82
C VAL A 28 -10.85 -0.26 -2.15
N LEU A 29 -10.47 -0.65 -3.38
CA LEU A 29 -9.11 -0.60 -3.91
C LEU A 29 -8.97 0.56 -4.90
N TRP A 30 -7.87 1.30 -4.77
CA TRP A 30 -7.34 2.18 -5.81
C TRP A 30 -5.93 1.73 -6.19
N THR A 31 -5.69 1.61 -7.48
CA THR A 31 -4.39 1.25 -8.05
C THR A 31 -4.01 2.23 -9.14
N ASN A 32 -2.80 2.74 -9.10
CA ASN A 32 -2.24 3.60 -10.14
C ASN A 32 -1.01 2.94 -10.80
N PRO A 33 -1.08 2.64 -12.10
CA PRO A 33 0.10 2.21 -12.86
C PRO A 33 1.09 3.38 -13.01
N VAL A 34 2.34 3.16 -12.57
CA VAL A 34 3.40 4.18 -12.56
C VAL A 34 4.36 4.00 -13.73
N ILE A 35 4.71 2.75 -14.04
CA ILE A 35 5.63 2.40 -15.13
C ILE A 35 5.06 1.19 -15.90
N GLY A 36 5.31 1.16 -17.20
CA GLY A 36 5.09 -0.02 -18.04
C GLY A 36 3.71 -0.09 -18.66
N GLN A 37 3.27 -1.30 -19.00
CA GLN A 37 2.16 -1.55 -19.93
C GLN A 37 0.78 -1.07 -19.48
N PHE A 38 0.53 -0.91 -18.21
CA PHE A 38 -0.76 -0.44 -17.70
C PHE A 38 -0.81 1.07 -17.47
N SER A 39 0.31 1.74 -17.69
CA SER A 39 0.41 3.17 -17.44
C SER A 39 -0.06 3.97 -18.65
N THR A 40 -1.19 4.66 -18.50
CA THR A 40 -1.66 5.64 -19.49
C THR A 40 -1.16 7.05 -19.19
N GLN A 41 -0.67 7.31 -17.98
CA GLN A 41 -0.20 8.61 -17.50
C GLN A 41 1.20 8.54 -16.86
N GLY A 42 1.72 7.33 -16.64
CA GLY A 42 3.05 7.09 -16.08
C GLY A 42 4.14 7.04 -17.14
N LEU A 43 5.29 6.49 -16.76
CA LEU A 43 6.43 6.35 -17.66
C LEU A 43 6.30 5.08 -18.53
N PRO A 44 6.34 5.19 -19.86
CA PRO A 44 6.43 4.02 -20.71
C PRO A 44 7.81 3.36 -20.56
N ASP A 45 7.85 2.03 -20.65
CA ASP A 45 9.10 1.26 -20.72
C ASP A 45 8.99 0.16 -21.77
N ASP A 46 8.62 0.55 -23.01
CA ASP A 46 8.41 -0.37 -24.13
C ASP A 46 9.65 -1.18 -24.50
N ALA A 47 10.83 -0.65 -24.22
CA ALA A 47 12.10 -1.31 -24.44
C ALA A 47 12.49 -2.28 -23.29
N HIS A 48 11.72 -2.32 -22.22
CA HIS A 48 12.00 -3.13 -21.01
C HIS A 48 13.37 -2.88 -20.42
N THR A 49 13.81 -1.62 -20.35
CA THR A 49 15.15 -1.22 -19.90
C THR A 49 15.17 -0.44 -18.60
N LEU A 50 14.07 0.22 -18.24
CA LEU A 50 13.98 0.99 -17.01
C LEU A 50 13.69 0.09 -15.79
N LEU A 51 12.66 -0.72 -15.89
CA LEU A 51 12.19 -1.55 -14.78
C LEU A 51 13.29 -2.43 -14.15
N PRO A 52 14.15 -3.10 -14.96
CA PRO A 52 15.25 -3.93 -14.42
C PRO A 52 16.30 -3.17 -13.62
N THR A 53 16.30 -1.83 -13.66
CA THR A 53 17.27 -1.01 -12.92
C THR A 53 16.73 -0.50 -11.58
N ILE A 54 15.44 -0.76 -11.30
CA ILE A 54 14.77 -0.25 -10.11
C ILE A 54 14.80 -1.34 -9.03
N HIS A 55 15.38 -0.99 -7.89
CA HIS A 55 15.56 -1.91 -6.78
C HIS A 55 15.09 -1.36 -5.44
N ASN A 56 14.90 -0.06 -5.31
CA ASN A 56 14.54 0.57 -4.04
C ASN A 56 13.26 1.37 -4.19
N PHE A 57 12.46 1.38 -3.13
CA PHE A 57 11.17 2.03 -3.11
C PHE A 57 10.92 2.76 -1.80
N ILE A 58 10.33 3.95 -1.89
CA ILE A 58 9.72 4.64 -0.77
C ILE A 58 8.28 4.96 -1.16
N TYR A 59 7.33 4.36 -0.47
CA TYR A 59 5.93 4.76 -0.47
C TYR A 59 5.72 5.78 0.64
N ASP A 60 5.13 6.91 0.33
CA ASP A 60 4.88 7.99 1.28
C ASP A 60 3.49 8.56 1.05
N ALA A 61 2.67 8.67 2.11
CA ALA A 61 1.32 9.18 2.00
C ALA A 61 0.80 9.78 3.31
N ASP A 62 -0.03 10.80 3.18
CA ASP A 62 -0.90 11.27 4.24
C ASP A 62 -2.28 10.64 4.10
N PHE A 63 -2.85 10.15 5.21
CA PHE A 63 -4.20 9.59 5.22
C PHE A 63 -4.98 10.02 6.46
N PHE A 64 -6.23 10.42 6.25
CA PHE A 64 -7.13 10.85 7.32
C PHE A 64 -8.06 9.70 7.70
N VAL A 65 -8.07 9.33 8.97
CA VAL A 65 -8.96 8.33 9.54
C VAL A 65 -10.11 9.05 10.23
N THR A 66 -11.35 8.81 9.79
CA THR A 66 -12.52 9.51 10.38
C THR A 66 -12.96 8.92 11.71
N ASP A 67 -12.77 7.61 11.89
CA ASP A 67 -13.17 6.86 13.09
C ASP A 67 -12.28 5.60 13.21
N ALA A 68 -11.27 5.67 14.04
CA ALA A 68 -10.34 4.55 14.24
C ALA A 68 -11.05 3.32 14.84
N SER A 69 -12.10 3.51 15.63
CA SER A 69 -12.88 2.39 16.21
C SER A 69 -13.66 1.57 15.18
N LYS A 70 -13.70 2.02 13.91
CA LYS A 70 -14.35 1.34 12.79
C LYS A 70 -13.38 0.99 11.65
N THR A 71 -12.13 1.45 11.75
CA THR A 71 -11.11 1.19 10.74
C THR A 71 -10.51 -0.18 10.99
N GLN A 72 -10.83 -1.16 10.13
CA GLN A 72 -10.37 -2.52 10.30
C GLN A 72 -8.99 -2.72 9.71
N VAL A 73 -8.85 -2.58 8.39
CA VAL A 73 -7.59 -2.75 7.69
C VAL A 73 -7.37 -1.60 6.70
N LEU A 74 -6.16 -1.08 6.68
CA LEU A 74 -5.68 -0.15 5.65
C LEU A 74 -4.41 -0.74 5.01
N GLU A 75 -4.42 -0.90 3.69
CA GLU A 75 -3.36 -1.54 2.93
C GLU A 75 -2.65 -0.56 2.00
N PHE A 76 -1.32 -0.66 1.94
CA PHE A 76 -0.41 0.21 1.20
C PHE A 76 0.57 -0.65 0.41
N ASP A 77 0.43 -0.65 -0.94
CA ASP A 77 1.14 -1.59 -1.78
C ASP A 77 2.05 -0.94 -2.80
N ILE A 78 3.17 -1.61 -3.02
CA ILE A 78 4.04 -1.45 -4.18
C ILE A 78 4.07 -2.78 -4.91
N ASN A 79 3.68 -2.78 -6.18
CA ASN A 79 3.69 -3.98 -7.01
C ASN A 79 4.60 -3.77 -8.21
N MET A 80 5.47 -4.73 -8.48
CA MET A 80 6.34 -4.77 -9.65
C MET A 80 6.19 -6.12 -10.35
N TYR A 81 6.07 -6.08 -11.67
CA TYR A 81 5.89 -7.27 -12.49
C TYR A 81 6.87 -7.29 -13.64
N MET A 82 7.72 -8.30 -13.74
CA MET A 82 8.62 -8.50 -14.89
C MET A 82 9.09 -9.95 -15.00
N ASN A 83 9.37 -10.41 -16.20
CA ASN A 83 9.93 -11.72 -16.47
C ASN A 83 9.14 -12.89 -15.84
N SER A 84 7.81 -12.82 -15.83
CA SER A 84 6.91 -13.77 -15.17
C SER A 84 7.05 -13.83 -13.64
N VAL A 85 7.65 -12.81 -13.03
CA VAL A 85 7.81 -12.69 -11.59
C VAL A 85 6.97 -11.51 -11.10
N GLY A 86 6.18 -11.74 -10.06
CA GLY A 86 5.46 -10.73 -9.29
C GLY A 86 6.17 -10.46 -7.98
N MET A 87 6.38 -9.20 -7.72
CA MET A 87 7.02 -8.68 -6.53
C MET A 87 6.05 -7.71 -5.88
N THR A 88 5.44 -8.12 -4.77
CA THR A 88 4.47 -7.29 -4.03
C THR A 88 4.99 -7.02 -2.63
N TRP A 89 5.27 -5.77 -2.35
CA TRP A 89 5.49 -5.26 -1.00
C TRP A 89 4.19 -4.67 -0.51
N ALA A 90 3.27 -5.54 -0.05
CA ALA A 90 2.02 -5.12 0.55
C ALA A 90 2.17 -5.06 2.07
N HIS A 91 1.74 -3.94 2.64
CA HIS A 91 1.75 -3.68 4.07
C HIS A 91 0.34 -3.29 4.49
N GLN A 92 -0.21 -4.00 5.46
CA GLN A 92 -1.50 -3.62 6.02
C GLN A 92 -1.39 -3.22 7.49
N CYS A 93 -2.06 -2.12 7.83
CA CYS A 93 -2.37 -1.77 9.20
C CYS A 93 -3.62 -2.55 9.60
N ASN A 94 -3.47 -3.65 10.34
CA ASN A 94 -4.57 -4.52 10.80
C ASN A 94 -5.11 -4.00 12.14
N HIS A 95 -5.66 -2.79 12.13
CA HIS A 95 -5.92 -1.98 13.33
C HIS A 95 -6.89 -2.61 14.33
N LEU A 96 -8.00 -3.16 13.86
CA LEU A 96 -8.99 -3.83 14.75
C LEU A 96 -8.80 -5.35 14.82
N GLY A 97 -7.85 -5.92 14.08
CA GLY A 97 -7.46 -7.32 14.19
C GLY A 97 -6.50 -7.54 15.35
N ASP A 98 -5.22 -7.74 15.07
CA ASP A 98 -4.17 -7.88 16.06
C ASP A 98 -3.54 -6.56 16.52
N GLY A 99 -3.85 -5.45 15.82
CA GLY A 99 -3.35 -4.12 16.11
C GLY A 99 -1.97 -3.84 15.55
N ASP A 100 -1.40 -4.75 14.77
CA ASP A 100 -0.06 -4.65 14.21
C ASP A 100 -0.07 -4.27 12.71
N TRP A 101 1.11 -3.97 12.21
CA TRP A 101 1.39 -4.00 10.79
C TRP A 101 1.66 -5.43 10.34
N ASP A 102 0.93 -5.87 9.32
CA ASP A 102 1.19 -7.13 8.64
C ASP A 102 1.87 -6.89 7.29
N ILE A 103 2.57 -7.91 6.80
CA ILE A 103 3.13 -7.94 5.44
C ILE A 103 2.62 -9.15 4.68
N ALA A 104 2.37 -8.98 3.38
CA ALA A 104 1.93 -10.07 2.52
C ALA A 104 3.10 -10.97 2.11
N VAL A 105 2.92 -12.27 2.28
CA VAL A 105 3.83 -13.30 1.79
C VAL A 105 3.02 -14.37 1.03
N MET A 106 3.68 -15.31 0.35
CA MET A 106 2.96 -16.34 -0.42
C MET A 106 1.95 -17.16 0.39
N SER A 107 2.14 -17.30 1.69
CA SER A 107 1.23 -18.03 2.58
C SER A 107 0.07 -17.19 3.14
N GLY A 108 0.01 -15.91 2.82
CA GLY A 108 -0.97 -14.94 3.34
C GLY A 108 -0.32 -13.81 4.12
N TRP A 109 -1.07 -13.17 4.98
CA TRP A 109 -0.59 -12.08 5.83
C TRP A 109 0.12 -12.63 7.07
N ILE A 110 1.20 -11.97 7.48
CA ILE A 110 1.93 -12.28 8.71
C ILE A 110 2.19 -11.00 9.49
N SER A 111 1.93 -11.03 10.82
CA SER A 111 2.22 -9.89 11.69
C SER A 111 3.73 -9.66 11.78
N THR A 112 4.12 -8.39 11.71
CA THR A 112 5.50 -7.95 11.94
C THR A 112 5.81 -7.74 13.42
N GLY A 113 4.80 -7.73 14.28
CA GLY A 113 4.91 -7.32 15.67
C GLY A 113 5.11 -5.81 15.87
N VAL A 114 4.94 -5.02 14.82
CA VAL A 114 5.03 -3.55 14.86
C VAL A 114 3.63 -2.98 15.04
N PRO A 115 3.32 -2.28 16.16
CA PRO A 115 1.99 -1.75 16.39
C PRO A 115 1.57 -0.72 15.34
N CYS A 116 0.33 -0.84 14.83
CA CYS A 116 -0.31 0.15 13.98
C CYS A 116 -1.21 1.08 14.82
N ASN A 117 -0.63 2.12 15.38
CA ASN A 117 -1.32 3.08 16.25
C ASN A 117 -1.89 4.24 15.43
N LEU A 118 -3.10 4.11 14.92
CA LEU A 118 -3.79 5.16 14.19
C LEU A 118 -4.23 6.30 15.11
N LEU A 119 -4.07 7.53 14.63
CA LEU A 119 -4.68 8.71 15.25
C LEU A 119 -6.14 8.82 14.79
N ASP A 120 -7.06 8.86 15.75
CA ASP A 120 -8.49 8.98 15.50
C ASP A 120 -8.87 10.39 15.05
N ASN A 121 -9.81 10.51 14.11
CA ASN A 121 -10.31 11.75 13.53
C ASN A 121 -9.19 12.73 13.17
N SER A 122 -8.13 12.22 12.53
CA SER A 122 -6.88 12.95 12.33
C SER A 122 -6.16 12.48 11.06
N TRP A 123 -5.27 13.35 10.57
CA TRP A 123 -4.28 12.96 9.58
C TRP A 123 -3.22 12.08 10.24
N ASN A 124 -2.91 11.01 9.56
CA ASN A 124 -1.79 10.11 9.83
C ASN A 124 -0.82 10.20 8.66
N HIS A 125 0.44 9.96 8.90
CA HIS A 125 1.47 9.93 7.85
C HIS A 125 2.21 8.60 7.89
N VAL A 126 2.30 7.93 6.75
CA VAL A 126 3.04 6.68 6.59
C VAL A 126 4.17 6.83 5.58
N THR A 127 5.35 6.32 5.94
CA THR A 127 6.46 6.11 5.02
C THR A 127 6.90 4.65 5.10
N ILE A 128 6.90 3.94 3.98
CA ILE A 128 7.31 2.54 3.86
C ILE A 128 8.55 2.48 2.98
N GLN A 129 9.59 1.77 3.43
CA GLN A 129 10.79 1.49 2.63
C GLN A 129 10.85 0.00 2.30
N ALA A 130 11.09 -0.28 1.03
CA ALA A 130 11.16 -1.63 0.49
C ALA A 130 12.28 -1.75 -0.54
N GLN A 131 12.79 -2.97 -0.74
CA GLN A 131 13.90 -3.23 -1.66
C GLN A 131 13.72 -4.56 -2.38
N LEU A 132 14.07 -4.61 -3.66
CA LEU A 132 14.34 -5.82 -4.40
C LEU A 132 15.81 -6.20 -4.20
N GLU A 133 16.08 -7.30 -3.53
CA GLU A 133 17.44 -7.78 -3.28
C GLU A 133 18.07 -8.40 -4.55
N SER A 134 19.38 -8.50 -4.57
CA SER A 134 20.13 -8.99 -5.74
C SER A 134 19.83 -10.47 -6.08
N ASP A 135 19.32 -11.25 -5.15
CA ASP A 135 18.89 -12.64 -5.34
C ASP A 135 17.41 -12.74 -5.78
N GLY A 136 16.71 -11.62 -5.91
CA GLY A 136 15.30 -11.53 -6.29
C GLY A 136 14.33 -11.62 -5.11
N SER A 137 14.82 -11.62 -3.88
CA SER A 137 13.99 -11.58 -2.67
C SER A 137 13.43 -10.17 -2.44
N LEU A 138 12.27 -10.11 -1.80
CA LEU A 138 11.55 -8.89 -1.43
C LEU A 138 11.90 -8.53 0.01
N LEU A 139 12.72 -7.50 0.21
CA LEU A 139 13.04 -7.00 1.54
C LEU A 139 12.00 -5.94 1.98
N PHE A 140 11.29 -6.22 3.05
CA PHE A 140 10.47 -5.28 3.80
C PHE A 140 11.37 -4.60 4.83
N GLN A 141 11.74 -3.34 4.59
CA GLN A 141 12.78 -2.68 5.40
C GLN A 141 12.22 -1.99 6.63
N THR A 142 11.43 -0.94 6.44
CA THR A 142 10.92 -0.12 7.53
C THR A 142 9.50 0.37 7.29
N ILE A 143 8.78 0.60 8.39
CA ILE A 143 7.55 1.38 8.41
C ILE A 143 7.75 2.56 9.36
N THR A 144 7.41 3.76 8.92
CA THR A 144 7.30 4.94 9.76
C THR A 144 5.85 5.36 9.81
N LEU A 145 5.23 5.36 10.98
CA LEU A 145 3.88 5.88 11.20
C LEU A 145 3.94 7.07 12.16
N ASN A 146 3.44 8.22 11.73
CA ASN A 146 3.38 9.45 12.54
C ASN A 146 4.75 9.83 13.17
N GLY A 147 5.83 9.65 12.40
CA GLY A 147 7.20 9.94 12.81
C GLY A 147 7.89 8.88 13.68
N VAL A 148 7.20 7.78 13.99
CA VAL A 148 7.78 6.65 14.72
C VAL A 148 8.20 5.57 13.73
N THR A 149 9.50 5.32 13.59
CA THR A 149 10.06 4.33 12.68
C THR A 149 10.29 2.98 13.37
N ALA A 150 9.82 1.92 12.73
CA ALA A 150 10.12 0.54 13.11
C ALA A 150 10.86 -0.20 12.00
N ASN A 151 11.81 -1.04 12.37
CA ASN A 151 12.53 -1.90 11.44
C ASN A 151 11.84 -3.25 11.35
N ILE A 152 11.45 -3.64 10.14
CA ILE A 152 10.94 -4.99 9.82
C ILE A 152 12.11 -5.91 9.48
N ASN A 153 12.92 -5.53 8.48
CA ASN A 153 14.10 -6.24 7.99
C ASN A 153 13.83 -7.73 7.72
N GLN A 154 12.75 -8.03 7.01
CA GLN A 154 12.35 -9.40 6.65
C GLN A 154 12.33 -9.54 5.13
N SER A 155 12.91 -10.64 4.63
CA SER A 155 12.99 -10.93 3.19
C SER A 155 12.15 -12.16 2.84
N TYR A 156 11.43 -12.08 1.72
CA TYR A 156 10.56 -13.15 1.23
C TYR A 156 10.71 -13.36 -0.27
N PRO A 157 10.50 -14.58 -0.79
CA PRO A 157 10.57 -14.85 -2.22
C PRO A 157 9.43 -14.17 -2.98
N ALA A 158 9.72 -13.76 -4.21
CA ALA A 158 8.74 -13.33 -5.18
C ALA A 158 7.86 -14.51 -5.66
N TYR A 159 6.79 -14.24 -6.39
CA TYR A 159 5.86 -15.25 -6.88
C TYR A 159 5.74 -15.24 -8.42
N THR A 160 5.13 -16.27 -8.98
CA THR A 160 4.95 -16.38 -10.43
C THR A 160 3.67 -15.66 -10.89
N VAL A 161 3.77 -14.90 -11.97
CA VAL A 161 2.65 -14.21 -12.62
C VAL A 161 2.61 -14.56 -14.12
N PRO A 162 1.52 -14.22 -14.83
CA PRO A 162 1.49 -14.33 -16.28
C PRO A 162 2.66 -13.60 -16.95
N ALA A 163 3.28 -14.20 -17.95
CA ALA A 163 4.46 -13.67 -18.64
C ALA A 163 4.25 -12.31 -19.29
N SER A 164 2.99 -11.95 -19.56
CA SER A 164 2.62 -10.66 -20.16
C SER A 164 2.57 -9.49 -19.17
N TRP A 165 2.65 -9.75 -17.86
CA TRP A 165 2.61 -8.68 -16.86
C TRP A 165 3.96 -7.99 -16.77
N TYR A 166 3.94 -6.65 -16.92
CA TYR A 166 5.14 -5.84 -16.90
C TYR A 166 4.84 -4.41 -16.44
N GLY A 167 5.45 -3.97 -15.36
CA GLY A 167 5.28 -2.61 -14.86
C GLY A 167 5.39 -2.48 -13.34
N ILE A 168 5.21 -1.26 -12.86
CA ILE A 168 5.05 -0.92 -11.44
C ILE A 168 3.69 -0.29 -11.22
N THR A 169 3.01 -0.71 -10.16
CA THR A 169 1.80 -0.06 -9.66
C THR A 169 1.96 0.30 -8.19
N VAL A 170 1.29 1.36 -7.77
CA VAL A 170 1.12 1.75 -6.38
C VAL A 170 -0.36 1.65 -6.03
N SER A 171 -0.68 1.13 -4.84
CA SER A 171 -2.07 0.94 -4.43
C SER A 171 -2.32 1.45 -3.01
N TYR A 172 -3.59 1.78 -2.75
CA TYR A 172 -4.17 1.96 -1.43
C TYR A 172 -5.50 1.23 -1.38
N GLN A 173 -5.73 0.49 -0.29
CA GLN A 173 -6.95 -0.27 -0.09
C GLN A 173 -7.48 -0.10 1.34
N MET A 174 -8.80 -0.06 1.48
CA MET A 174 -9.48 -0.27 2.76
C MET A 174 -10.20 -1.61 2.70
N ASP A 175 -9.99 -2.42 3.72
CA ASP A 175 -10.67 -3.71 3.85
C ASP A 175 -11.51 -3.76 5.11
N GLY A 176 -12.68 -4.37 4.97
CA GLY A 176 -13.47 -4.83 6.09
C GLY A 176 -13.10 -6.25 6.47
N ASP A 177 -13.27 -6.59 7.73
CA ASP A 177 -13.18 -7.95 8.22
C ASP A 177 -14.57 -8.59 8.39
N SER A 178 -14.68 -9.61 9.27
CA SER A 178 -15.96 -10.25 9.59
C SER A 178 -16.95 -9.34 10.33
N GLU A 179 -16.48 -8.28 10.98
CA GLU A 179 -17.26 -7.33 11.79
C GLU A 179 -17.35 -5.94 11.13
N GLN A 180 -17.29 -5.90 9.82
CA GLN A 180 -17.26 -4.65 9.07
C GLN A 180 -18.36 -3.67 9.50
N ALA A 181 -17.96 -2.40 9.62
CA ALA A 181 -18.84 -1.25 9.79
C ALA A 181 -18.57 -0.20 8.71
N THR A 182 -19.56 0.66 8.46
CA THR A 182 -19.35 1.81 7.56
C THR A 182 -18.22 2.68 8.08
N ASN A 183 -17.20 2.87 7.24
CA ASN A 183 -16.01 3.66 7.56
C ASN A 183 -15.54 4.46 6.35
N THR A 184 -14.87 5.58 6.60
CA THR A 184 -14.35 6.47 5.58
C THR A 184 -12.93 6.90 5.93
N THR A 185 -12.04 6.84 4.94
CA THR A 185 -10.71 7.45 5.02
C THR A 185 -10.49 8.39 3.84
N TYR A 186 -9.50 9.25 3.95
CA TYR A 186 -9.05 10.09 2.85
C TYR A 186 -7.55 9.93 2.68
N VAL A 187 -7.07 9.92 1.45
CA VAL A 187 -5.65 9.87 1.11
C VAL A 187 -5.26 11.15 0.39
N ASP A 188 -4.14 11.73 0.78
CA ASP A 188 -3.56 12.91 0.18
C ASP A 188 -2.04 12.76 0.07
N ASN A 189 -1.39 13.56 -0.78
CA ASN A 189 0.06 13.62 -0.93
C ASN A 189 0.75 12.26 -1.18
N LEU A 190 0.04 11.27 -1.76
CA LEU A 190 0.64 9.98 -2.05
C LEU A 190 1.74 10.12 -3.10
N SER A 191 2.91 9.61 -2.78
CA SER A 191 4.05 9.54 -3.69
C SER A 191 4.78 8.20 -3.62
N LEU A 192 5.33 7.77 -4.75
CA LEU A 192 6.24 6.64 -4.85
C LEU A 192 7.58 7.11 -5.40
N THR A 193 8.63 7.03 -4.59
CA THR A 193 10.01 7.26 -5.03
C THR A 193 10.68 5.92 -5.29
N TYR A 194 11.43 5.81 -6.39
CA TYR A 194 12.10 4.58 -6.79
C TYR A 194 13.42 4.86 -7.51
N TRP A 195 14.42 3.98 -7.34
CA TRP A 195 15.74 4.05 -7.99
C TRP A 195 16.46 2.71 -8.07
#